data_49e1ca5677effc2328448fd1e06011e5
#
_entry.id   49e1ca5677effc2328448fd1e06011e5
#
_cell.length_a   1.000
_cell.length_b   1.000
_cell.length_c   1.000
_cell.angle_alpha   90.00
_cell.angle_beta   90.00
_cell.angle_gamma   90.00
#
_symmetry.space_group_name_H-M   'P 1'
#
loop_
_entity.id
_entity.type
_entity.pdbx_description
1 polymer ?
#
loop_
_entity_poly.entity_id
_entity_poly.type
_entity_poly.pdbx_seq_one_letter_code
_entity_poly.pdbx_strand_id
1 'polypeptide(L)'
;LSDQPQLLYNYFKQLFAQVTNPPIDPIREELVTASISFIGSEGDLTRPSADSCRMIKFESPLIDHKQLAQLRHVDLPGFKATRLPILFESAAGGLESGHNAIVDPRISGKGLEAALEQLFENADAAIRDGVNVLILSDRKVGAKKAPIPALLAVAGLHHHLVSQGTRTRVSIVLESGEPREVQHFALLLGYGANLINPYLALETVRHLVSRGDI
;
A
#
# COMPACT_ATOMS: atom_id res chain seq x y z
N LEU A 1 17.61 -0.88 16.88
CA LEU A 1 16.26 -0.29 16.81
C LEU A 1 16.21 0.96 17.70
N SER A 2 15.38 1.94 17.33
CA SER A 2 15.19 3.16 18.11
C SER A 2 14.35 2.89 19.35
N ASP A 3 14.69 3.53 20.49
CA ASP A 3 13.85 3.52 21.70
C ASP A 3 12.63 4.46 21.57
N GLN A 4 12.62 5.30 20.52
CA GLN A 4 11.50 6.16 20.19
C GLN A 4 10.65 5.55 19.07
N PRO A 5 9.32 5.76 19.07
CA PRO A 5 8.46 5.33 17.96
C PRO A 5 8.94 5.91 16.63
N GLN A 6 9.12 5.04 15.64
CA GLN A 6 9.58 5.42 14.31
C GLN A 6 8.67 4.81 13.26
N LEU A 7 8.46 5.53 12.16
CA LEU A 7 7.86 4.94 10.97
C LEU A 7 8.79 3.86 10.41
N LEU A 8 8.21 2.78 9.91
CA LEU A 8 8.97 1.67 9.34
C LEU A 8 9.90 2.12 8.21
N TYR A 9 9.50 3.11 7.45
CA TYR A 9 10.31 3.70 6.36
C TYR A 9 11.66 4.26 6.83
N ASN A 10 11.75 4.73 8.08
CA ASN A 10 12.98 5.35 8.61
C ASN A 10 14.13 4.34 8.79
N TYR A 11 13.85 3.06 8.73
CA TYR A 11 14.87 2.00 8.79
C TYR A 11 15.49 1.69 7.42
N PHE A 12 14.92 2.23 6.33
CA PHE A 12 15.42 2.05 4.97
C PHE A 12 16.25 3.26 4.57
N LYS A 13 17.57 3.13 4.70
CA LYS A 13 18.52 4.20 4.37
C LYS A 13 19.52 3.73 3.33
N GLN A 14 19.88 4.63 2.43
CA GLN A 14 20.98 4.40 1.52
C GLN A 14 22.27 4.28 2.32
N LEU A 15 23.04 3.21 2.13
CA LEU A 15 24.28 2.92 2.87
C LEU A 15 25.53 3.40 2.15
N PHE A 16 25.45 3.76 0.88
CA PHE A 16 26.56 4.26 0.08
C PHE A 16 26.09 5.31 -0.92
N ALA A 17 27.02 6.14 -1.37
CA ALA A 17 26.73 7.15 -2.39
C ALA A 17 26.46 6.49 -3.74
N GLN A 18 25.43 6.98 -4.42
CA GLN A 18 25.07 6.58 -5.78
C GLN A 18 25.14 7.79 -6.70
N VAL A 19 25.38 7.54 -8.00
CA VAL A 19 25.32 8.62 -9.00
C VAL A 19 23.91 9.17 -9.10
N THR A 20 23.79 10.51 -9.11
CA THR A 20 22.49 11.20 -9.24
C THR A 20 21.91 11.09 -10.65
N ASN A 21 22.80 11.07 -11.65
CA ASN A 21 22.44 10.98 -13.07
C ASN A 21 23.08 9.72 -13.67
N PRO A 22 22.48 8.54 -13.52
CA PRO A 22 22.98 7.32 -14.13
C PRO A 22 22.98 7.47 -15.67
N PRO A 23 23.96 6.91 -16.39
CA PRO A 23 23.99 6.97 -17.84
C PRO A 23 22.86 6.13 -18.43
N ILE A 24 21.74 6.78 -18.77
CA ILE A 24 20.60 6.16 -19.42
C ILE A 24 20.65 6.51 -20.89
N ASP A 25 20.47 5.50 -21.74
CA ASP A 25 20.31 5.69 -23.19
C ASP A 25 19.08 6.57 -23.46
N PRO A 26 19.20 7.68 -24.23
CA PRO A 26 18.09 8.56 -24.54
C PRO A 26 16.87 7.86 -25.16
N ILE A 27 17.06 6.78 -25.90
CA ILE A 27 15.96 5.99 -26.48
C ILE A 27 15.16 5.25 -25.40
N ARG A 28 15.82 4.85 -24.31
CA ARG A 28 15.20 4.13 -23.19
C ARG A 28 14.76 5.06 -22.06
N GLU A 29 15.17 6.31 -22.08
CA GLU A 29 14.90 7.25 -20.99
C GLU A 29 13.41 7.38 -20.72
N GLU A 30 12.59 7.52 -21.75
CA GLU A 30 11.14 7.62 -21.62
C GLU A 30 10.53 6.41 -20.92
N LEU A 31 11.00 5.20 -21.25
CA LEU A 31 10.52 3.97 -20.60
C LEU A 31 11.04 3.83 -19.17
N VAL A 32 12.33 4.10 -18.95
CA VAL A 32 12.99 3.93 -17.62
C VAL A 32 12.45 4.93 -16.61
N THR A 33 12.13 6.16 -17.04
CA THR A 33 11.61 7.22 -16.17
C THR A 33 10.08 7.28 -16.14
N ALA A 34 9.40 6.38 -16.86
CA ALA A 34 7.94 6.36 -16.88
C ALA A 34 7.35 6.09 -15.50
N SER A 35 6.38 6.90 -15.11
CA SER A 35 5.60 6.72 -13.86
C SER A 35 4.26 6.02 -14.09
N ILE A 36 4.04 5.49 -15.28
CA ILE A 36 2.79 4.83 -15.68
C ILE A 36 2.61 3.53 -14.87
N SER A 37 1.40 3.31 -14.37
CA SER A 37 1.01 2.08 -13.69
C SER A 37 -0.15 1.40 -14.39
N PHE A 38 -0.14 0.06 -14.40
CA PHE A 38 -1.21 -0.76 -14.94
C PHE A 38 -1.86 -1.58 -13.83
N ILE A 39 -3.20 -1.64 -13.83
CA ILE A 39 -4.00 -2.32 -12.82
C ILE A 39 -4.85 -3.40 -13.48
N GLY A 40 -4.81 -4.58 -12.92
CA GLY A 40 -5.54 -5.75 -13.42
C GLY A 40 -4.80 -7.03 -13.09
N SER A 41 -5.21 -8.12 -13.72
CA SER A 41 -4.53 -9.41 -13.63
C SER A 41 -3.56 -9.57 -14.79
N GLU A 42 -2.28 -9.76 -14.48
CA GLU A 42 -1.26 -10.10 -15.49
C GLU A 42 -1.38 -11.56 -15.94
N GLY A 43 -2.03 -12.39 -15.11
CA GLY A 43 -2.21 -13.81 -15.39
C GLY A 43 -0.93 -14.62 -15.28
N ASP A 44 -0.81 -15.66 -16.09
CA ASP A 44 0.38 -16.51 -16.18
C ASP A 44 1.34 -15.94 -17.23
N LEU A 45 2.43 -15.33 -16.78
CA LEU A 45 3.44 -14.72 -17.65
C LEU A 45 4.13 -15.73 -18.57
N THR A 46 4.11 -17.04 -18.22
CA THR A 46 4.67 -18.11 -19.07
C THR A 46 3.69 -18.56 -20.16
N ARG A 47 2.41 -18.23 -20.00
CA ARG A 47 1.33 -18.54 -20.93
C ARG A 47 0.44 -17.33 -21.19
N PRO A 48 0.98 -16.29 -21.86
CA PRO A 48 0.24 -15.06 -22.06
C PRO A 48 -1.02 -15.30 -22.89
N SER A 49 -2.08 -14.61 -22.52
CA SER A 49 -3.37 -14.64 -23.23
C SER A 49 -3.84 -13.21 -23.50
N ALA A 50 -4.89 -13.06 -24.30
CA ALA A 50 -5.51 -11.75 -24.55
C ALA A 50 -6.01 -11.09 -23.25
N ASP A 51 -6.39 -11.87 -22.24
CA ASP A 51 -6.84 -11.35 -20.95
C ASP A 51 -5.70 -10.70 -20.15
N SER A 52 -4.45 -11.13 -20.36
CA SER A 52 -3.27 -10.52 -19.73
C SER A 52 -3.05 -9.06 -20.17
N CYS A 53 -3.61 -8.66 -21.32
CA CYS A 53 -3.54 -7.28 -21.84
C CYS A 53 -4.72 -6.41 -21.38
N ARG A 54 -5.68 -6.98 -20.63
CA ARG A 54 -6.83 -6.24 -20.12
C ARG A 54 -6.46 -5.52 -18.84
N MET A 55 -5.93 -4.31 -18.99
CA MET A 55 -5.40 -3.51 -17.89
C MET A 55 -5.98 -2.11 -17.89
N ILE A 56 -6.15 -1.51 -16.72
CA ILE A 56 -6.48 -0.09 -16.56
C ILE A 56 -5.17 0.68 -16.41
N LYS A 57 -4.92 1.64 -17.30
CA LYS A 57 -3.74 2.49 -17.28
C LYS A 57 -3.96 3.70 -16.37
N PHE A 58 -2.98 3.97 -15.53
CA PHE A 58 -2.86 5.20 -14.75
C PHE A 58 -1.57 5.93 -15.13
N GLU A 59 -1.64 7.25 -15.29
CA GLU A 59 -0.47 8.09 -15.65
C GLU A 59 0.50 8.27 -14.49
N SER A 60 0.05 7.98 -13.28
CA SER A 60 0.86 8.07 -12.05
C SER A 60 0.46 6.95 -11.09
N PRO A 61 1.40 6.40 -10.32
CA PRO A 61 1.09 5.47 -9.25
C PRO A 61 0.44 6.16 -8.03
N LEU A 62 0.49 7.49 -7.96
CA LEU A 62 -0.21 8.27 -6.94
C LEU A 62 -1.57 8.69 -7.48
N ILE A 63 -2.64 8.28 -6.81
CA ILE A 63 -4.01 8.52 -7.23
C ILE A 63 -4.76 9.39 -6.23
N ASP A 64 -5.66 10.22 -6.75
CA ASP A 64 -6.53 11.06 -5.94
C ASP A 64 -7.75 10.30 -5.38
N HIS A 65 -8.58 10.98 -4.60
CA HIS A 65 -9.77 10.37 -4.00
C HIS A 65 -10.83 9.98 -5.03
N LYS A 66 -10.94 10.75 -6.14
CA LYS A 66 -11.90 10.49 -7.21
C LYS A 66 -11.50 9.22 -7.97
N GLN A 67 -10.23 9.11 -8.32
CA GLN A 67 -9.68 7.93 -9.00
C GLN A 67 -9.82 6.67 -8.13
N LEU A 68 -9.54 6.79 -6.82
CA LEU A 68 -9.74 5.68 -5.89
C LEU A 68 -11.22 5.28 -5.77
N ALA A 69 -12.14 6.26 -5.72
CA ALA A 69 -13.57 5.98 -5.67
C ALA A 69 -14.06 5.28 -6.95
N GLN A 70 -13.57 5.70 -8.12
CA GLN A 70 -13.85 5.04 -9.39
C GLN A 70 -13.35 3.59 -9.39
N LEU A 71 -12.15 3.35 -8.87
CA LEU A 71 -11.57 2.00 -8.79
C LEU A 71 -12.34 1.10 -7.81
N ARG A 72 -12.83 1.64 -6.69
CA ARG A 72 -13.68 0.89 -5.74
C ARG A 72 -14.99 0.40 -6.34
N HIS A 73 -15.55 1.18 -7.25
CA HIS A 73 -16.82 0.92 -7.92
C HIS A 73 -16.62 0.60 -9.39
N VAL A 74 -15.46 -0.02 -9.72
CA VAL A 74 -15.15 -0.38 -11.09
C VAL A 74 -16.23 -1.32 -11.63
N ASP A 75 -16.90 -0.88 -12.71
CA ASP A 75 -17.91 -1.64 -13.44
C ASP A 75 -17.43 -1.85 -14.89
N LEU A 76 -16.32 -2.53 -14.99
CA LEU A 76 -15.71 -2.91 -16.27
C LEU A 76 -15.61 -4.44 -16.35
N PRO A 77 -15.95 -5.06 -17.48
CA PRO A 77 -15.82 -6.51 -17.65
C PRO A 77 -14.38 -6.98 -17.35
N GLY A 78 -14.26 -7.95 -16.45
CA GLY A 78 -12.97 -8.52 -16.04
C GLY A 78 -12.27 -7.80 -14.89
N PHE A 79 -12.91 -6.78 -14.28
CA PHE A 79 -12.39 -6.12 -13.08
C PHE A 79 -13.34 -6.29 -11.90
N LYS A 80 -12.78 -6.63 -10.77
CA LYS A 80 -13.49 -6.71 -9.50
C LYS A 80 -12.59 -6.23 -8.38
N ALA A 81 -12.99 -5.17 -7.72
CA ALA A 81 -12.23 -4.59 -6.61
C ALA A 81 -12.84 -4.95 -5.27
N THR A 82 -12.01 -5.11 -4.25
CA THR A 82 -12.45 -5.22 -2.86
C THR A 82 -11.55 -4.42 -1.93
N ARG A 83 -12.13 -3.92 -0.83
CA ARG A 83 -11.38 -3.22 0.21
C ARG A 83 -11.08 -4.17 1.36
N LEU A 84 -9.81 -4.28 1.72
CA LEU A 84 -9.31 -5.01 2.86
C LEU A 84 -8.83 -4.02 3.94
N PRO A 85 -9.42 -4.01 5.12
CA PRO A 85 -8.94 -3.16 6.21
C PRO A 85 -7.58 -3.67 6.71
N ILE A 86 -6.62 -2.75 6.88
CA ILE A 86 -5.32 -3.01 7.52
C ILE A 86 -5.32 -2.42 8.92
N LEU A 87 -6.28 -2.84 9.73
CA LEU A 87 -6.48 -2.38 11.10
C LEU A 87 -6.53 -3.57 12.06
N PHE A 88 -6.01 -3.39 13.25
CA PHE A 88 -6.13 -4.37 14.34
C PHE A 88 -6.55 -3.70 15.64
N GLU A 89 -7.11 -4.46 16.55
CA GLU A 89 -7.46 -3.95 17.86
C GLU A 89 -6.19 -3.71 18.67
N SER A 90 -6.00 -2.47 19.07
CA SER A 90 -4.90 -2.09 19.94
C SER A 90 -5.21 -2.55 21.36
N ALA A 91 -4.25 -3.26 21.97
CA ALA A 91 -4.28 -3.57 23.40
C ALA A 91 -4.26 -2.30 24.30
N ALA A 92 -4.09 -1.13 23.69
CA ALA A 92 -4.11 0.18 24.35
C ALA A 92 -5.52 0.65 24.76
N GLY A 93 -6.53 -0.21 24.80
CA GLY A 93 -7.81 0.06 25.47
C GLY A 93 -7.67 0.38 26.97
N GLY A 94 -6.44 0.52 27.47
CA GLY A 94 -6.07 0.94 28.81
C GLY A 94 -5.42 2.32 28.93
N LEU A 95 -5.42 3.14 27.89
CA LEU A 95 -4.87 4.52 27.93
C LEU A 95 -5.81 5.53 28.61
N GLU A 96 -6.69 5.08 29.51
CA GLU A 96 -7.43 5.99 30.38
C GLU A 96 -6.59 6.53 31.55
N SER A 97 -5.32 6.19 31.68
CA SER A 97 -4.52 6.65 32.82
C SER A 97 -3.04 6.81 32.48
N GLY A 98 -2.65 8.05 32.20
CA GLY A 98 -1.27 8.50 32.42
C GLY A 98 -0.26 8.21 31.30
N HIS A 99 0.58 9.18 31.07
CA HIS A 99 1.62 9.29 30.05
C HIS A 99 2.74 8.21 30.06
N ASN A 100 2.59 7.10 30.79
CA ASN A 100 3.62 6.07 30.97
C ASN A 100 3.10 4.62 30.96
N ALA A 101 1.99 4.31 30.28
CA ALA A 101 1.62 2.91 30.11
C ALA A 101 2.59 2.26 29.12
N ILE A 102 3.60 1.57 29.64
CA ILE A 102 4.47 0.67 28.86
C ILE A 102 3.58 -0.50 28.43
N VAL A 103 3.08 -0.45 27.21
CA VAL A 103 2.41 -1.61 26.60
C VAL A 103 3.47 -2.68 26.41
N ASP A 104 3.26 -3.87 27.00
CA ASP A 104 4.18 -4.98 26.79
C ASP A 104 4.29 -5.27 25.28
N PRO A 105 5.48 -5.11 24.67
CA PRO A 105 5.67 -5.30 23.23
C PRO A 105 5.25 -6.69 22.75
N ARG A 106 5.25 -7.69 23.64
CA ARG A 106 4.86 -9.07 23.32
C ARG A 106 3.36 -9.20 23.12
N ILE A 107 2.54 -8.42 23.83
CA ILE A 107 1.08 -8.43 23.70
C ILE A 107 0.69 -7.70 22.43
N SER A 108 1.31 -6.57 22.14
CA SER A 108 1.09 -5.81 20.91
C SER A 108 1.54 -6.58 19.66
N GLY A 109 2.65 -7.30 19.74
CA GLY A 109 3.18 -8.11 18.63
C GLY A 109 2.24 -9.22 18.18
N LYS A 110 1.63 -9.95 19.10
CA LYS A 110 0.68 -11.03 18.77
C LYS A 110 -0.57 -10.51 18.07
N GLY A 111 -1.07 -9.35 18.46
CA GLY A 111 -2.22 -8.73 17.79
C GLY A 111 -1.91 -8.30 16.35
N LEU A 112 -0.72 -7.76 16.12
CA LEU A 112 -0.26 -7.39 14.79
C LEU A 112 -0.03 -8.62 13.89
N GLU A 113 0.58 -9.68 14.44
CA GLU A 113 0.82 -10.93 13.72
C GLU A 113 -0.50 -11.57 13.27
N ALA A 114 -1.46 -11.72 14.19
CA ALA A 114 -2.78 -12.25 13.88
C ALA A 114 -3.53 -11.40 12.84
N ALA A 115 -3.37 -10.08 12.90
CA ALA A 115 -3.99 -9.18 11.92
C ALA A 115 -3.37 -9.32 10.52
N LEU A 116 -2.07 -9.58 10.42
CA LEU A 116 -1.41 -9.88 9.16
C LEU A 116 -1.89 -11.21 8.58
N GLU A 117 -1.95 -12.26 9.41
CA GLU A 117 -2.50 -13.55 8.99
C GLU A 117 -3.94 -13.42 8.47
N GLN A 118 -4.78 -12.69 9.19
CA GLN A 118 -6.16 -12.43 8.78
C GLN A 118 -6.23 -11.62 7.46
N LEU A 119 -5.32 -10.67 7.25
CA LEU A 119 -5.22 -9.95 5.99
C LEU A 119 -4.91 -10.91 4.84
N PHE A 120 -3.98 -11.85 5.03
CA PHE A 120 -3.60 -12.83 4.01
C PHE A 120 -4.77 -13.76 3.67
N GLU A 121 -5.44 -14.30 4.68
CA GLU A 121 -6.63 -15.16 4.49
C GLU A 121 -7.75 -14.43 3.73
N ASN A 122 -8.02 -13.17 4.08
CA ASN A 122 -9.02 -12.34 3.43
C ASN A 122 -8.66 -12.06 1.96
N ALA A 123 -7.38 -11.83 1.67
CA ALA A 123 -6.89 -11.63 0.32
C ALA A 123 -7.05 -12.90 -0.53
N ASP A 124 -6.65 -14.06 0.01
CA ASP A 124 -6.79 -15.36 -0.66
C ASP A 124 -8.27 -15.69 -0.94
N ALA A 125 -9.16 -15.42 0.01
CA ALA A 125 -10.61 -15.58 -0.19
C ALA A 125 -11.11 -14.67 -1.32
N ALA A 126 -10.74 -13.40 -1.31
CA ALA A 126 -11.12 -12.44 -2.34
C ALA A 126 -10.63 -12.87 -3.74
N ILE A 127 -9.40 -13.40 -3.85
CA ILE A 127 -8.85 -13.88 -5.11
C ILE A 127 -9.62 -15.12 -5.61
N ARG A 128 -9.97 -16.04 -4.72
CA ARG A 128 -10.83 -17.18 -5.08
C ARG A 128 -12.19 -16.74 -5.61
N ASP A 129 -12.74 -15.63 -5.09
CA ASP A 129 -13.98 -15.03 -5.55
C ASP A 129 -13.84 -14.17 -6.83
N GLY A 130 -12.67 -14.21 -7.47
CA GLY A 130 -12.39 -13.53 -8.75
C GLY A 130 -12.06 -12.04 -8.61
N VAL A 131 -11.73 -11.56 -7.39
CA VAL A 131 -11.21 -10.20 -7.20
C VAL A 131 -9.80 -10.10 -7.77
N ASN A 132 -9.54 -9.06 -8.53
CA ASN A 132 -8.22 -8.76 -9.10
C ASN A 132 -7.68 -7.38 -8.74
N VAL A 133 -8.40 -6.62 -7.92
CA VAL A 133 -7.93 -5.35 -7.34
C VAL A 133 -8.16 -5.38 -5.82
N LEU A 134 -7.08 -5.49 -5.06
CA LEU A 134 -7.09 -5.47 -3.60
C LEU A 134 -6.75 -4.06 -3.09
N ILE A 135 -7.69 -3.41 -2.42
CA ILE A 135 -7.50 -2.05 -1.86
C ILE A 135 -7.26 -2.19 -0.36
N LEU A 136 -6.01 -2.10 0.06
CA LEU A 136 -5.62 -2.05 1.46
C LEU A 136 -5.96 -0.68 2.04
N SER A 137 -6.62 -0.62 3.18
CA SER A 137 -7.07 0.67 3.73
C SER A 137 -6.92 0.74 5.24
N ASP A 138 -6.25 1.79 5.71
CA ASP A 138 -6.16 2.15 7.14
C ASP A 138 -7.26 3.14 7.58
N ARG A 139 -8.20 3.47 6.69
CA ARG A 139 -9.36 4.33 7.08
C ARG A 139 -10.09 3.75 8.27
N LYS A 140 -10.51 4.59 9.19
CA LYS A 140 -11.18 4.28 10.47
C LYS A 140 -10.19 3.91 11.60
N VAL A 141 -8.95 4.38 11.52
CA VAL A 141 -8.07 4.45 12.68
C VAL A 141 -8.77 5.19 13.82
N GLY A 142 -8.59 4.73 15.04
CA GLY A 142 -9.22 5.33 16.22
C GLY A 142 -8.60 4.80 17.51
N ALA A 143 -9.11 5.24 18.65
CA ALA A 143 -8.55 4.91 19.97
C ALA A 143 -8.42 3.39 20.24
N LYS A 144 -9.28 2.58 19.65
CA LYS A 144 -9.28 1.11 19.81
C LYS A 144 -8.71 0.35 18.61
N LYS A 145 -8.45 1.03 17.49
CA LYS A 145 -8.00 0.40 16.24
C LYS A 145 -6.74 1.08 15.74
N ALA A 146 -5.64 0.34 15.80
CA ALA A 146 -4.35 0.76 15.25
C ALA A 146 -4.19 0.26 13.81
N PRO A 147 -3.48 1.01 12.95
CA PRO A 147 -3.17 0.54 11.62
C PRO A 147 -1.99 -0.45 11.67
N ILE A 148 -2.05 -1.49 10.84
CA ILE A 148 -0.85 -2.22 10.46
C ILE A 148 0.03 -1.22 9.70
N PRO A 149 1.34 -1.08 10.01
CA PRO A 149 2.22 -0.19 9.26
C PRO A 149 2.09 -0.46 7.76
N ALA A 150 1.84 0.60 6.98
CA ALA A 150 1.44 0.45 5.57
C ALA A 150 2.47 -0.34 4.74
N LEU A 151 3.76 -0.08 4.97
CA LEU A 151 4.85 -0.81 4.29
C LEU A 151 4.85 -2.31 4.68
N LEU A 152 4.59 -2.62 5.95
CA LEU A 152 4.51 -4.02 6.42
C LEU A 152 3.31 -4.75 5.81
N ALA A 153 2.15 -4.10 5.75
CA ALA A 153 0.95 -4.68 5.15
C ALA A 153 1.15 -4.97 3.65
N VAL A 154 1.71 -4.01 2.90
CA VAL A 154 1.98 -4.17 1.47
C VAL A 154 3.02 -5.25 1.22
N ALA A 155 4.18 -5.17 1.89
CA ALA A 155 5.28 -6.12 1.71
C ALA A 155 4.87 -7.54 2.14
N GLY A 156 4.22 -7.67 3.30
CA GLY A 156 3.73 -8.96 3.81
C GLY A 156 2.75 -9.61 2.84
N LEU A 157 1.73 -8.87 2.40
CA LEU A 157 0.77 -9.39 1.42
C LEU A 157 1.44 -9.72 0.09
N HIS A 158 2.33 -8.87 -0.42
CA HIS A 158 3.06 -9.13 -1.66
C HIS A 158 3.81 -10.47 -1.59
N HIS A 159 4.60 -10.67 -0.54
CA HIS A 159 5.37 -11.91 -0.38
C HIS A 159 4.50 -13.13 -0.11
N HIS A 160 3.40 -12.98 0.64
CA HIS A 160 2.41 -14.05 0.80
C HIS A 160 1.86 -14.49 -0.56
N LEU A 161 1.39 -13.54 -1.38
CA LEU A 161 0.84 -13.85 -2.71
C LEU A 161 1.89 -14.45 -3.67
N VAL A 162 3.17 -14.05 -3.55
CA VAL A 162 4.28 -14.67 -4.29
C VAL A 162 4.43 -16.13 -3.86
N SER A 163 4.44 -16.41 -2.56
CA SER A 163 4.57 -17.78 -2.05
C SER A 163 3.40 -18.68 -2.44
N GLN A 164 2.20 -18.10 -2.58
CA GLN A 164 1.00 -18.82 -3.04
C GLN A 164 0.89 -18.91 -4.58
N GLY A 165 1.80 -18.28 -5.33
CA GLY A 165 1.74 -18.26 -6.80
C GLY A 165 0.55 -17.46 -7.36
N THR A 166 -0.01 -16.53 -6.57
CA THR A 166 -1.21 -15.77 -6.95
C THR A 166 -0.92 -14.28 -7.19
N ARG A 167 0.32 -13.82 -6.96
CA ARG A 167 0.68 -12.39 -7.04
C ARG A 167 0.31 -11.73 -8.38
N THR A 168 0.49 -12.42 -9.49
CA THR A 168 0.19 -11.90 -10.84
C THR A 168 -1.30 -11.85 -11.16
N ARG A 169 -2.15 -12.41 -10.31
CA ARG A 169 -3.61 -12.39 -10.50
C ARG A 169 -4.25 -11.10 -10.02
N VAL A 170 -3.54 -10.32 -9.21
CA VAL A 170 -4.11 -9.13 -8.54
C VAL A 170 -3.17 -7.95 -8.56
N SER A 171 -3.75 -6.76 -8.53
CA SER A 171 -3.07 -5.51 -8.23
C SER A 171 -3.34 -5.10 -6.79
N ILE A 172 -2.30 -4.60 -6.10
CA ILE A 172 -2.37 -4.10 -4.72
C ILE A 172 -2.44 -2.57 -4.78
N VAL A 173 -3.51 -2.01 -4.27
CA VAL A 173 -3.74 -0.56 -4.12
C VAL A 173 -3.72 -0.23 -2.65
N LEU A 174 -2.98 0.80 -2.26
CA LEU A 174 -2.91 1.26 -0.88
C LEU A 174 -3.67 2.57 -0.69
N GLU A 175 -4.60 2.61 0.24
CA GLU A 175 -5.23 3.82 0.77
C GLU A 175 -4.74 4.03 2.20
N SER A 176 -3.82 4.98 2.41
CA SER A 176 -3.20 5.17 3.72
C SER A 176 -2.93 6.64 4.05
N GLY A 177 -3.06 6.97 5.33
CA GLY A 177 -2.65 8.26 5.88
C GLY A 177 -1.16 8.34 6.26
N GLU A 178 -0.43 7.21 6.20
CA GLU A 178 0.94 7.14 6.66
C GLU A 178 1.96 7.75 5.68
N PRO A 179 1.93 7.47 4.34
CA PRO A 179 2.93 7.96 3.40
C PRO A 179 2.76 9.46 3.11
N ARG A 180 3.88 10.22 3.18
CA ARG A 180 3.91 11.68 2.99
C ARG A 180 5.18 12.20 2.34
N GLU A 181 6.18 11.36 2.11
CA GLU A 181 7.47 11.73 1.53
C GLU A 181 7.79 10.84 0.33
N VAL A 182 8.63 11.34 -0.58
CA VAL A 182 9.03 10.62 -1.80
C VAL A 182 9.59 9.24 -1.47
N GLN A 183 10.42 9.14 -0.42
CA GLN A 183 10.99 7.86 0.02
C GLN A 183 9.90 6.86 0.43
N HIS A 184 8.82 7.30 1.09
CA HIS A 184 7.71 6.43 1.47
C HIS A 184 7.02 5.82 0.24
N PHE A 185 6.77 6.64 -0.77
CA PHE A 185 6.17 6.17 -2.02
C PHE A 185 7.09 5.21 -2.77
N ALA A 186 8.37 5.54 -2.88
CA ALA A 186 9.36 4.68 -3.54
C ALA A 186 9.44 3.31 -2.88
N LEU A 187 9.45 3.24 -1.54
CA LEU A 187 9.46 1.99 -0.79
C LEU A 187 8.17 1.20 -0.99
N LEU A 188 7.00 1.84 -0.89
CA LEU A 188 5.72 1.16 -1.09
C LEU A 188 5.59 0.55 -2.48
N LEU A 189 6.00 1.28 -3.52
CA LEU A 189 6.01 0.77 -4.90
C LEU A 189 7.04 -0.36 -5.06
N GLY A 190 8.24 -0.18 -4.52
CA GLY A 190 9.30 -1.19 -4.57
C GLY A 190 8.93 -2.48 -3.84
N TYR A 191 8.08 -2.42 -2.81
CA TYR A 191 7.58 -3.57 -2.06
C TYR A 191 6.23 -4.10 -2.54
N GLY A 192 5.74 -3.63 -3.69
CA GLY A 192 4.67 -4.30 -4.40
C GLY A 192 3.33 -3.58 -4.48
N ALA A 193 3.20 -2.34 -4.00
CA ALA A 193 2.02 -1.53 -4.29
C ALA A 193 2.01 -1.13 -5.78
N ASN A 194 0.87 -1.25 -6.43
CA ASN A 194 0.70 -0.80 -7.81
C ASN A 194 0.22 0.66 -7.85
N LEU A 195 -0.66 1.05 -6.92
CA LEU A 195 -1.16 2.42 -6.75
C LEU A 195 -1.22 2.79 -5.28
N ILE A 196 -1.08 4.08 -4.99
CA ILE A 196 -1.14 4.64 -3.65
C ILE A 196 -2.07 5.85 -3.64
N ASN A 197 -3.04 5.87 -2.72
CA ASN A 197 -3.81 7.05 -2.36
C ASN A 197 -3.35 7.54 -0.97
N PRO A 198 -2.45 8.52 -0.90
CA PRO A 198 -1.96 9.08 0.35
C PRO A 198 -2.96 10.12 0.88
N TYR A 199 -4.11 9.66 1.35
CA TYR A 199 -5.26 10.52 1.60
C TYR A 199 -4.97 11.68 2.55
N LEU A 200 -4.19 11.45 3.62
CA LEU A 200 -3.88 12.50 4.59
C LEU A 200 -2.95 13.55 4.01
N ALA A 201 -1.94 13.14 3.24
CA ALA A 201 -1.05 14.08 2.56
C ALA A 201 -1.83 14.96 1.56
N LEU A 202 -2.73 14.35 0.77
CA LEU A 202 -3.59 15.08 -0.18
C LEU A 202 -4.52 16.05 0.53
N GLU A 203 -5.14 15.67 1.64
CA GLU A 203 -6.01 16.55 2.44
C GLU A 203 -5.20 17.69 3.08
N THR A 204 -3.98 17.41 3.55
CA THR A 204 -3.10 18.44 4.11
C THR A 204 -2.75 19.49 3.06
N VAL A 205 -2.33 19.08 1.87
CA VAL A 205 -2.03 20.03 0.77
C VAL A 205 -3.27 20.85 0.41
N ARG A 206 -4.43 20.21 0.27
CA ARG A 206 -5.69 20.92 -0.01
C ARG A 206 -6.02 21.95 1.07
N HIS A 207 -5.80 21.59 2.34
CA HIS A 207 -6.02 22.51 3.46
C HIS A 207 -5.07 23.71 3.40
N LEU A 208 -3.78 23.49 3.14
CA LEU A 208 -2.80 24.58 3.00
C LEU A 208 -3.16 25.51 1.83
N VAL A 209 -3.54 24.98 0.68
CA VAL A 209 -4.04 25.78 -0.46
C VAL A 209 -5.26 26.60 -0.06
N SER A 210 -6.23 26.01 0.65
CA SER A 210 -7.46 26.70 1.05
C SER A 210 -7.22 27.86 2.03
N ARG A 211 -6.11 27.82 2.78
CA ARG A 211 -5.67 28.89 3.69
C ARG A 211 -4.80 29.94 3.01
N GLY A 212 -4.32 29.66 1.80
CA GLY A 212 -3.35 30.54 1.12
C GLY A 212 -1.93 30.43 1.67
N ASP A 213 -1.59 29.33 2.34
CA ASP A 213 -0.26 29.08 2.89
C ASP A 213 0.71 28.59 1.78
N ILE A 214 0.18 28.07 0.67
CA ILE A 214 0.88 27.67 -0.57
C ILE A 214 0.00 27.96 -1.79
#